data_28e260ebffa7cd5186f309343d0dfa16
#
_entry.id   28e260ebffa7cd5186f309343d0dfa16
#
_cell.length_a   1.000
_cell.length_b   1.000
_cell.length_c   1.000
_cell.angle_alpha   90.00
_cell.angle_beta   90.00
_cell.angle_gamma   90.00
#
_symmetry.space_group_name_H-M   'P 1'
#
loop_
_entity.id
_entity.type
_entity.pdbx_description
1 polymer ?
#
loop_
_entity_poly.entity_id
_entity_poly.type
_entity_poly.pdbx_seq_one_letter_code
_entity_poly.pdbx_strand_id
1 'polypeptide(L)'
;MINPRKNSRPRAALQPRQLPRLVLAALFAWSPTTLIAGAGDAATTYGLGPVNVGSAQAFSVFDSGAWATYYNPAALARSPEGEVTAVIQYGDQELRARSRGGSAPFERGNNVLSDQSSELLLLGIKTRMAGTSDGGGTPVYLGINVGVDEFTSNALPFAANTSEEGQFLRFQSQPLFLSLGGAIGNLLHGVDVGVSARLTLAAKARLEAVSDLAGNTDSERLSLEAEPSLSPSVGANIRLNDVLCGSQACLPFGLKPELALFWRDESSYDVDVDANVVIPGVIPEPGLDLALTTLDTFQPRVYGVGLLLPINKFELVATVERQQWSRLEKEFAGDTVRNQADLKFSDITVTRLGARYQWDDALTLYGGIAIEDSPLKSRQSQDVNFLDTDRLIVGVGADYRINNTPIIGRPLVLSIAYQYQQLDDAD
;
A
#
# COMPACT_ATOMS: atom_id res chain seq x y z
N MET A 1 66.30 25.46 48.31
CA MET A 1 64.92 25.39 48.74
C MET A 1 64.07 26.12 47.67
N ILE A 2 63.58 25.42 46.68
CA ILE A 2 62.76 25.96 45.55
C ILE A 2 61.50 25.14 45.48
N ASN A 3 60.37 25.81 45.70
CA ASN A 3 59.05 25.18 45.69
C ASN A 3 58.41 25.27 44.31
N PRO A 4 57.96 24.16 43.65
CA PRO A 4 57.32 24.27 42.42
C PRO A 4 55.81 24.43 42.59
N ARG A 5 55.22 25.51 42.05
CA ARG A 5 53.79 25.78 41.95
C ARG A 5 53.15 24.82 40.92
N LYS A 6 52.18 24.02 41.38
CA LYS A 6 51.25 23.28 40.53
C LYS A 6 50.22 24.24 39.92
N ASN A 7 50.29 24.40 38.61
CA ASN A 7 49.21 25.02 37.83
C ASN A 7 48.17 23.95 37.45
N SER A 8 47.04 23.94 38.14
CA SER A 8 45.87 23.16 37.74
C SER A 8 44.96 24.04 36.88
N ARG A 9 44.89 23.74 35.60
CA ARG A 9 43.85 24.27 34.69
C ARG A 9 42.53 23.57 34.97
N PRO A 10 41.40 24.28 35.09
CA PRO A 10 40.08 23.62 35.20
C PRO A 10 39.68 23.04 33.85
N ARG A 11 39.31 21.77 33.86
CA ARG A 11 38.65 21.08 32.73
C ARG A 11 37.24 21.69 32.61
N ALA A 12 36.95 22.30 31.44
CA ALA A 12 35.61 22.70 31.06
C ALA A 12 34.77 21.45 30.88
N ALA A 13 33.78 21.27 31.73
CA ALA A 13 32.74 20.26 31.56
C ALA A 13 31.84 20.68 30.40
N LEU A 14 31.82 19.86 29.35
CA LEU A 14 30.84 19.97 28.27
C LEU A 14 29.45 19.65 28.83
N GLN A 15 28.63 20.69 28.96
CA GLN A 15 27.20 20.52 29.23
C GLN A 15 26.54 19.84 28.06
N PRO A 16 25.72 18.81 28.29
CA PRO A 16 24.91 18.20 27.21
C PRO A 16 23.90 19.25 26.72
N ARG A 17 24.00 19.59 25.44
CA ARG A 17 23.00 20.40 24.75
C ARG A 17 21.63 19.68 24.89
N GLN A 18 20.72 20.31 25.60
CA GLN A 18 19.34 19.91 25.67
C GLN A 18 18.73 20.07 24.26
N LEU A 19 18.52 18.98 23.56
CA LEU A 19 17.65 18.93 22.38
C LEU A 19 16.25 19.40 22.82
N PRO A 20 15.60 20.27 22.05
CA PRO A 20 14.27 20.75 22.41
C PRO A 20 13.28 19.59 22.39
N ARG A 21 12.80 19.21 23.56
CA ARG A 21 11.73 18.22 23.78
C ARG A 21 10.35 18.65 23.25
N LEU A 22 10.29 19.71 22.45
CA LEU A 22 9.04 20.35 22.02
C LEU A 22 8.53 19.90 20.66
N VAL A 23 9.26 19.08 19.90
CA VAL A 23 8.82 18.64 18.57
C VAL A 23 8.05 17.30 18.62
N LEU A 24 8.23 16.49 19.66
CA LEU A 24 7.54 15.18 19.74
C LEU A 24 6.12 15.25 20.34
N ALA A 25 5.73 16.34 20.98
CA ALA A 25 4.44 16.43 21.68
C ALA A 25 3.29 16.96 20.81
N ALA A 26 3.56 17.50 19.64
CA ALA A 26 2.54 18.07 18.76
C ALA A 26 1.94 17.06 17.74
N LEU A 27 2.52 15.86 17.61
CA LEU A 27 2.09 14.85 16.64
C LEU A 27 1.05 13.85 17.20
N PHE A 28 0.73 13.91 18.50
CA PHE A 28 -0.18 12.93 19.13
C PHE A 28 -1.57 13.48 19.50
N ALA A 29 -1.95 14.68 19.07
CA ALA A 29 -3.18 15.32 19.53
C ALA A 29 -4.34 15.39 18.53
N TRP A 30 -4.23 14.72 17.37
CA TRP A 30 -5.37 14.56 16.46
C TRP A 30 -5.55 13.09 16.17
N SER A 31 -6.58 12.49 16.76
CA SER A 31 -7.11 11.21 16.32
C SER A 31 -7.95 11.49 15.07
N PRO A 32 -7.47 11.23 13.87
CA PRO A 32 -8.30 11.36 12.69
C PRO A 32 -9.18 10.12 12.58
N THR A 33 -10.45 10.34 12.45
CA THR A 33 -11.42 9.34 12.02
C THR A 33 -11.25 9.14 10.53
N THR A 34 -10.82 7.97 10.09
CA THR A 34 -10.66 7.63 8.68
C THR A 34 -11.54 6.46 8.30
N LEU A 35 -12.11 6.57 7.11
CA LEU A 35 -13.07 5.62 6.55
C LEU A 35 -12.46 4.95 5.32
N ILE A 36 -12.49 3.62 5.23
CA ILE A 36 -12.19 2.93 3.97
C ILE A 36 -13.15 1.78 3.76
N ALA A 37 -13.73 1.74 2.57
CA ALA A 37 -14.29 0.56 1.98
C ALA A 37 -13.81 0.49 0.55
N GLY A 38 -13.30 -0.65 0.15
CA GLY A 38 -12.83 -0.85 -1.21
C GLY A 38 -12.27 -2.27 -1.37
N ALA A 39 -12.33 -2.81 -2.56
CA ALA A 39 -11.77 -4.12 -2.88
C ALA A 39 -10.23 -4.13 -2.95
N GLY A 40 -9.56 -3.00 -2.69
CA GLY A 40 -8.11 -2.88 -2.76
C GLY A 40 -7.40 -3.43 -1.52
N ASP A 41 -6.20 -3.96 -1.70
CA ASP A 41 -5.33 -4.34 -0.59
C ASP A 41 -4.64 -3.10 0.06
N ALA A 42 -3.92 -3.33 1.16
CA ALA A 42 -3.19 -2.27 1.85
C ALA A 42 -2.18 -1.53 0.95
N ALA A 43 -1.56 -2.24 0.01
CA ALA A 43 -0.60 -1.64 -0.94
C ALA A 43 -1.27 -0.65 -1.90
N THR A 44 -2.47 -0.96 -2.37
CA THR A 44 -3.27 -0.08 -3.25
C THR A 44 -3.83 1.09 -2.47
N THR A 45 -4.33 0.82 -1.27
CA THR A 45 -5.04 1.79 -0.44
C THR A 45 -4.11 2.82 0.19
N TYR A 46 -3.01 2.38 0.80
CA TYR A 46 -2.12 3.25 1.59
C TYR A 46 -0.78 3.50 0.90
N GLY A 47 -0.37 2.58 0.02
CA GLY A 47 0.97 2.54 -0.55
C GLY A 47 1.96 1.73 0.30
N LEU A 48 3.11 1.42 -0.28
CA LEU A 48 4.19 0.65 0.33
C LEU A 48 5.37 1.55 0.66
N GLY A 49 5.77 1.54 1.92
CA GLY A 49 6.95 2.25 2.40
C GLY A 49 6.72 3.73 2.74
N PRO A 50 7.61 4.31 3.57
CA PRO A 50 7.38 5.61 4.18
C PRO A 50 7.24 6.76 3.16
N VAL A 51 8.10 6.80 2.14
CA VAL A 51 8.07 7.86 1.12
C VAL A 51 6.74 7.85 0.37
N ASN A 52 6.23 6.66 0.05
CA ASN A 52 4.98 6.52 -0.69
C ASN A 52 3.77 6.87 0.17
N VAL A 53 3.74 6.41 1.42
CA VAL A 53 2.71 6.81 2.40
C VAL A 53 2.73 8.32 2.62
N GLY A 54 3.89 8.89 2.96
CA GLY A 54 4.01 10.30 3.30
C GLY A 54 3.91 11.26 2.10
N SER A 55 3.89 10.76 0.87
CA SER A 55 3.67 11.58 -0.32
C SER A 55 2.33 11.33 -1.00
N ALA A 56 1.39 10.65 -0.34
CA ALA A 56 0.14 10.20 -0.97
C ALA A 56 0.42 9.45 -2.29
N GLN A 57 1.49 8.65 -2.32
CA GLN A 57 2.01 7.88 -3.45
C GLN A 57 2.51 8.72 -4.66
N ALA A 58 2.66 10.04 -4.52
CA ALA A 58 3.10 10.88 -5.63
C ALA A 58 4.52 10.55 -6.11
N PHE A 59 5.43 10.17 -5.20
CA PHE A 59 6.80 9.76 -5.53
C PHE A 59 6.95 8.29 -5.90
N SER A 60 5.89 7.47 -5.83
CA SER A 60 5.95 6.02 -5.94
C SER A 60 6.69 5.52 -7.19
N VAL A 61 6.44 6.15 -8.33
CA VAL A 61 7.02 5.74 -9.62
C VAL A 61 8.47 6.19 -9.80
N PHE A 62 8.98 7.02 -8.89
CA PHE A 62 10.36 7.48 -8.81
C PHE A 62 11.10 6.98 -7.57
N ASP A 63 10.43 6.20 -6.71
CA ASP A 63 11.06 5.57 -5.55
C ASP A 63 12.10 4.56 -6.02
N SER A 64 13.37 4.80 -5.65
CA SER A 64 14.49 3.99 -6.11
C SER A 64 14.80 2.81 -5.18
N GLY A 65 14.04 2.63 -4.12
CA GLY A 65 14.19 1.54 -3.16
C GLY A 65 13.60 0.21 -3.64
N ALA A 66 13.49 -0.75 -2.73
CA ALA A 66 12.93 -2.08 -3.03
C ALA A 66 11.46 -2.01 -3.48
N TRP A 67 10.72 -0.99 -3.07
CA TRP A 67 9.31 -0.78 -3.42
C TRP A 67 9.09 -0.47 -4.91
N ALA A 68 10.14 -0.05 -5.62
CA ALA A 68 10.12 0.12 -7.08
C ALA A 68 9.63 -1.13 -7.80
N THR A 69 9.90 -2.34 -7.27
CA THR A 69 9.41 -3.59 -7.86
C THR A 69 7.89 -3.69 -7.91
N TYR A 70 7.18 -2.93 -7.08
CA TYR A 70 5.71 -2.85 -7.11
C TYR A 70 5.21 -1.71 -8.01
N TYR A 71 5.83 -0.52 -7.93
CA TYR A 71 5.31 0.67 -8.60
C TYR A 71 5.83 0.85 -10.03
N ASN A 72 7.16 0.92 -10.15
CA ASN A 72 7.86 1.11 -11.42
C ASN A 72 9.24 0.46 -11.34
N PRO A 73 9.42 -0.75 -11.86
CA PRO A 73 10.68 -1.48 -11.71
C PRO A 73 11.90 -0.77 -12.33
N ALA A 74 11.71 0.12 -13.31
CA ALA A 74 12.81 0.91 -13.87
C ALA A 74 13.44 1.86 -12.84
N ALA A 75 12.67 2.28 -11.81
CA ALA A 75 13.18 3.16 -10.76
C ALA A 75 14.25 2.51 -9.88
N LEU A 76 14.40 1.18 -9.87
CA LEU A 76 15.54 0.51 -9.24
C LEU A 76 16.89 1.04 -9.75
N ALA A 77 16.94 1.48 -11.01
CA ALA A 77 18.17 1.98 -11.62
C ALA A 77 18.49 3.45 -11.30
N ARG A 78 17.56 4.20 -10.67
CA ARG A 78 17.74 5.64 -10.35
C ARG A 78 18.83 5.87 -9.30
N SER A 79 19.06 4.94 -8.40
CA SER A 79 20.14 5.01 -7.40
C SER A 79 21.07 3.82 -7.52
N PRO A 80 22.40 4.02 -7.51
CA PRO A 80 23.36 2.92 -7.55
C PRO A 80 23.49 2.18 -6.21
N GLU A 81 22.94 2.71 -5.13
CA GLU A 81 23.09 2.15 -3.79
C GLU A 81 22.21 0.91 -3.62
N GLY A 82 22.77 -0.11 -2.95
CA GLY A 82 22.00 -1.23 -2.42
C GLY A 82 21.28 -0.82 -1.13
N GLU A 83 20.19 -1.51 -0.81
CA GLU A 83 19.32 -1.19 0.32
C GLU A 83 18.79 -2.47 0.96
N VAL A 84 18.69 -2.45 2.28
CA VAL A 84 17.86 -3.37 3.06
C VAL A 84 16.93 -2.52 3.90
N THR A 85 15.65 -2.73 3.78
CA THR A 85 14.64 -1.93 4.45
C THR A 85 13.61 -2.80 5.17
N ALA A 86 13.13 -2.31 6.31
CA ALA A 86 12.04 -2.91 7.07
C ALA A 86 11.08 -1.80 7.47
N VAL A 87 9.79 -2.03 7.32
CA VAL A 87 8.74 -1.05 7.61
C VAL A 87 7.61 -1.74 8.36
N ILE A 88 7.11 -1.07 9.38
CA ILE A 88 5.84 -1.39 10.02
C ILE A 88 4.89 -0.25 9.67
N GLN A 89 3.77 -0.60 9.06
CA GLN A 89 2.74 0.34 8.67
C GLN A 89 1.46 -0.01 9.42
N TYR A 90 0.87 0.98 10.06
CA TYR A 90 -0.37 0.85 10.81
C TYR A 90 -1.43 1.73 10.15
N GLY A 91 -2.59 1.14 9.86
CA GLY A 91 -3.77 1.84 9.36
C GLY A 91 -4.91 1.71 10.36
N ASP A 92 -5.56 2.82 10.67
CA ASP A 92 -6.78 2.87 11.46
C ASP A 92 -7.93 3.35 10.58
N GLN A 93 -9.03 2.61 10.58
CA GLN A 93 -10.16 2.85 9.68
C GLN A 93 -11.43 2.92 10.49
N GLU A 94 -12.15 4.02 10.35
CA GLU A 94 -13.47 4.19 10.93
C GLU A 94 -14.52 4.34 9.82
N LEU A 95 -15.29 3.28 9.58
CA LEU A 95 -16.42 3.29 8.64
C LEU A 95 -17.72 3.49 9.38
N ARG A 96 -18.54 4.45 8.91
CA ARG A 96 -19.87 4.67 9.44
C ARG A 96 -20.91 4.54 8.34
N ALA A 97 -21.69 3.48 8.39
CA ALA A 97 -22.84 3.32 7.53
C ALA A 97 -24.11 3.22 8.37
N ARG A 98 -25.16 3.93 7.94
CA ARG A 98 -26.48 3.88 8.56
C ARG A 98 -27.47 3.36 7.53
N SER A 99 -28.26 2.35 7.92
CA SER A 99 -29.38 1.92 7.10
C SER A 99 -30.54 2.92 7.25
N ARG A 100 -31.02 3.46 6.14
CA ARG A 100 -32.21 4.34 6.15
C ARG A 100 -33.53 3.58 6.13
N GLY A 101 -33.49 2.25 6.19
CA GLY A 101 -34.65 1.41 6.10
C GLY A 101 -35.18 1.27 4.67
N GLY A 102 -36.16 0.43 4.48
CA GLY A 102 -36.82 0.12 3.21
C GLY A 102 -38.03 -0.76 3.51
N SER A 103 -38.62 -1.40 2.48
CA SER A 103 -39.70 -2.37 2.69
C SER A 103 -39.24 -3.64 3.46
N ALA A 104 -37.95 -3.84 3.64
CA ALA A 104 -37.24 -4.71 4.57
C ALA A 104 -35.71 -4.50 4.29
N PRO A 105 -34.85 -4.26 5.23
CA PRO A 105 -34.97 -4.37 6.67
C PRO A 105 -35.25 -3.04 7.37
N PHE A 106 -35.48 -3.11 8.69
CA PHE A 106 -35.70 -1.94 9.53
C PHE A 106 -34.56 -0.92 9.49
N GLU A 107 -34.88 0.35 9.71
CA GLU A 107 -33.89 1.39 9.94
C GLU A 107 -32.99 0.97 11.12
N ARG A 108 -31.67 0.96 10.89
CA ARG A 108 -30.68 0.61 11.90
C ARG A 108 -30.04 1.90 12.42
N GLY A 109 -30.27 2.22 13.68
CA GLY A 109 -29.72 3.41 14.33
C GLY A 109 -28.22 3.29 14.65
N ASN A 110 -27.67 2.07 14.65
CA ASN A 110 -26.28 1.80 14.99
C ASN A 110 -25.42 1.70 13.73
N ASN A 111 -24.12 1.98 13.89
CA ASN A 111 -23.16 1.77 12.84
C ASN A 111 -23.15 0.28 12.42
N VAL A 112 -23.29 0.03 11.11
CA VAL A 112 -23.33 -1.34 10.56
C VAL A 112 -21.93 -1.87 10.36
N LEU A 113 -20.92 -0.99 10.36
CA LEU A 113 -19.52 -1.33 10.14
C LEU A 113 -18.74 -1.12 11.44
N SER A 114 -17.82 -1.98 11.71
CA SER A 114 -16.93 -1.84 12.88
C SER A 114 -15.65 -1.13 12.47
N ASP A 115 -15.09 -0.38 13.41
CA ASP A 115 -13.74 0.16 13.27
C ASP A 115 -12.75 -0.99 13.05
N GLN A 116 -11.86 -0.82 12.09
CA GLN A 116 -10.87 -1.83 11.75
C GLN A 116 -9.48 -1.19 11.72
N SER A 117 -8.54 -1.87 12.34
CA SER A 117 -7.13 -1.54 12.21
C SER A 117 -6.44 -2.58 11.32
N SER A 118 -5.48 -2.14 10.54
CA SER A 118 -4.61 -3.01 9.75
C SER A 118 -3.15 -2.74 10.06
N GLU A 119 -2.37 -3.80 10.16
CA GLU A 119 -0.91 -3.69 10.26
C GLU A 119 -0.28 -4.41 9.07
N LEU A 120 0.73 -3.78 8.48
CA LEU A 120 1.47 -4.31 7.36
C LEU A 120 2.95 -4.33 7.69
N LEU A 121 3.54 -5.52 7.74
CA LEU A 121 4.97 -5.70 7.86
C LEU A 121 5.60 -5.83 6.48
N LEU A 122 6.56 -4.98 6.17
CA LEU A 122 7.23 -4.95 4.88
C LEU A 122 8.74 -5.13 5.05
N LEU A 123 9.31 -5.99 4.22
CA LEU A 123 10.75 -6.18 4.10
C LEU A 123 11.16 -5.99 2.64
N GLY A 124 12.26 -5.26 2.42
CA GLY A 124 12.74 -4.99 1.09
C GLY A 124 14.26 -5.10 0.98
N ILE A 125 14.71 -5.61 -0.15
CA ILE A 125 16.12 -5.69 -0.50
C ILE A 125 16.28 -5.20 -1.93
N LYS A 126 17.24 -4.31 -2.13
CA LYS A 126 17.70 -3.88 -3.45
C LYS A 126 19.19 -4.08 -3.53
N THR A 127 19.67 -4.55 -4.69
CA THR A 127 21.10 -4.73 -4.93
C THR A 127 21.47 -4.43 -6.37
N ARG A 128 22.69 -3.98 -6.57
CA ARG A 128 23.32 -3.88 -7.89
C ARG A 128 24.06 -5.19 -8.17
N MET A 129 23.69 -5.89 -9.25
CA MET A 129 24.24 -7.20 -9.59
C MET A 129 25.45 -7.13 -10.50
N ALA A 130 25.36 -6.33 -11.55
CA ALA A 130 26.40 -6.23 -12.56
C ALA A 130 26.47 -4.81 -13.11
N GLY A 131 27.51 -4.58 -13.94
CA GLY A 131 27.75 -3.27 -14.49
C GLY A 131 28.86 -2.58 -13.73
N THR A 132 29.82 -2.16 -14.47
CA THR A 132 31.12 -1.80 -13.99
C THR A 132 31.15 -0.48 -13.24
N SER A 133 31.85 -0.47 -12.14
CA SER A 133 32.54 0.72 -11.67
C SER A 133 33.73 1.08 -12.60
N ASP A 134 34.27 0.13 -13.35
CA ASP A 134 35.55 0.32 -14.05
C ASP A 134 35.64 -0.24 -15.48
N GLY A 135 34.60 -0.75 -16.11
CA GLY A 135 34.69 -1.46 -17.37
C GLY A 135 33.55 -1.32 -18.39
N GLY A 136 32.74 -0.28 -18.36
CA GLY A 136 31.84 0.06 -19.47
C GLY A 136 30.60 -0.84 -19.65
N GLY A 137 30.23 -1.67 -18.67
CA GLY A 137 29.01 -2.49 -18.73
C GLY A 137 27.77 -1.76 -18.23
N THR A 138 26.63 -2.14 -18.77
CA THR A 138 25.33 -1.61 -18.38
C THR A 138 24.96 -2.08 -16.96
N PRO A 139 24.63 -1.18 -16.01
CA PRO A 139 24.32 -1.57 -14.65
C PRO A 139 22.97 -2.30 -14.58
N VAL A 140 22.96 -3.44 -13.88
CA VAL A 140 21.76 -4.26 -13.62
C VAL A 140 21.45 -4.22 -12.15
N TYR A 141 20.20 -4.01 -11.82
CA TYR A 141 19.69 -3.93 -10.47
C TYR A 141 18.62 -4.99 -10.24
N LEU A 142 18.60 -5.54 -9.05
CA LEU A 142 17.53 -6.43 -8.59
C LEU A 142 16.89 -5.87 -7.33
N GLY A 143 15.58 -6.06 -7.24
CA GLY A 143 14.79 -5.72 -6.07
C GLY A 143 13.89 -6.87 -5.67
N ILE A 144 13.72 -7.02 -4.37
CA ILE A 144 12.80 -7.98 -3.76
C ILE A 144 12.07 -7.23 -2.67
N ASN A 145 10.77 -7.36 -2.61
CA ASN A 145 10.01 -6.98 -1.44
C ASN A 145 9.02 -8.07 -1.04
N VAL A 146 8.80 -8.18 0.26
CA VAL A 146 7.84 -9.10 0.87
C VAL A 146 6.98 -8.29 1.82
N GLY A 147 5.68 -8.52 1.77
CA GLY A 147 4.73 -7.92 2.70
C GLY A 147 3.80 -8.98 3.28
N VAL A 148 3.54 -8.86 4.57
CA VAL A 148 2.52 -9.62 5.28
C VAL A 148 1.51 -8.62 5.79
N ASP A 149 0.28 -8.73 5.29
CA ASP A 149 -0.86 -7.97 5.79
C ASP A 149 -1.53 -8.80 6.89
N GLU A 150 -1.31 -8.42 8.15
CA GLU A 150 -1.80 -9.23 9.27
C GLU A 150 -3.28 -8.98 9.59
N PHE A 151 -3.94 -7.99 8.98
CA PHE A 151 -5.08 -7.40 9.67
C PHE A 151 -6.29 -7.03 8.81
N THR A 152 -6.36 -7.39 7.56
CA THR A 152 -7.63 -7.22 6.83
C THR A 152 -8.65 -8.22 7.36
N SER A 153 -9.44 -7.80 8.34
CA SER A 153 -10.68 -8.50 8.66
C SER A 153 -11.78 -7.97 7.73
N ASN A 154 -12.13 -8.77 6.76
CA ASN A 154 -13.23 -8.47 5.88
C ASN A 154 -14.54 -8.92 6.53
N ALA A 155 -15.56 -8.10 6.47
CA ALA A 155 -16.91 -8.44 6.91
C ALA A 155 -17.83 -8.41 5.71
N LEU A 156 -18.40 -9.54 5.34
CA LEU A 156 -19.48 -9.63 4.36
C LEU A 156 -20.82 -9.48 5.09
N PRO A 157 -21.55 -8.38 4.89
CA PRO A 157 -22.88 -8.25 5.45
C PRO A 157 -23.87 -9.09 4.64
N PHE A 158 -24.64 -9.91 5.32
CA PHE A 158 -25.79 -10.60 4.73
C PHE A 158 -27.06 -9.89 5.14
N ALA A 159 -27.99 -9.73 4.21
CA ALA A 159 -29.34 -9.28 4.55
C ALA A 159 -30.03 -10.33 5.43
N ALA A 160 -30.29 -10.00 6.68
CA ALA A 160 -31.08 -10.82 7.56
C ALA A 160 -32.48 -10.19 7.71
N ASN A 161 -33.50 -10.90 7.25
CA ASN A 161 -34.90 -10.47 7.41
C ASN A 161 -35.40 -10.56 8.87
N THR A 162 -34.62 -11.11 9.78
CA THR A 162 -35.06 -11.51 11.12
C THR A 162 -34.24 -10.90 12.26
N SER A 163 -33.12 -10.21 11.99
CA SER A 163 -32.32 -9.58 13.05
C SER A 163 -32.06 -8.11 12.77
N GLU A 164 -32.20 -7.27 13.81
CA GLU A 164 -31.92 -5.83 13.75
C GLU A 164 -30.44 -5.53 13.52
N GLU A 165 -29.56 -6.49 13.81
CA GLU A 165 -28.09 -6.32 13.72
C GLU A 165 -27.50 -6.76 12.38
N GLY A 166 -28.27 -7.50 11.55
CA GLY A 166 -27.73 -8.15 10.35
C GLY A 166 -26.85 -9.35 10.70
N GLN A 167 -26.51 -10.13 9.70
CA GLN A 167 -25.55 -11.22 9.81
C GLN A 167 -24.29 -10.81 9.08
N PHE A 168 -23.13 -11.05 9.69
CA PHE A 168 -21.84 -10.77 9.12
C PHE A 168 -21.03 -12.05 9.12
N LEU A 169 -20.50 -12.45 7.99
CA LEU A 169 -19.40 -13.38 7.92
C LEU A 169 -18.11 -12.57 8.03
N ARG A 170 -17.39 -12.74 9.14
CA ARG A 170 -16.06 -12.15 9.31
C ARG A 170 -15.04 -13.22 8.94
N PHE A 171 -14.13 -12.88 8.05
CA PHE A 171 -12.98 -13.70 7.76
C PHE A 171 -11.73 -12.83 7.81
N GLN A 172 -10.65 -13.42 8.28
CA GLN A 172 -9.33 -12.79 8.27
C GLN A 172 -8.55 -13.40 7.13
N SER A 173 -8.22 -12.61 6.15
CA SER A 173 -7.22 -12.98 5.17
C SER A 173 -5.89 -12.36 5.59
N GLN A 174 -4.82 -13.13 5.48
CA GLN A 174 -3.45 -12.67 5.70
C GLN A 174 -2.68 -12.80 4.38
N PRO A 175 -2.94 -11.93 3.40
CA PRO A 175 -2.27 -12.05 2.13
C PRO A 175 -0.77 -11.81 2.31
N LEU A 176 -0.01 -12.80 1.91
CA LEU A 176 1.43 -12.69 1.75
C LEU A 176 1.70 -12.32 0.29
N PHE A 177 2.42 -11.27 0.07
CA PHE A 177 2.90 -10.95 -1.27
C PHE A 177 4.42 -10.88 -1.34
N LEU A 178 4.93 -11.30 -2.48
CA LEU A 178 6.34 -11.24 -2.84
C LEU A 178 6.45 -10.55 -4.19
N SER A 179 7.19 -9.45 -4.28
CA SER A 179 7.51 -8.83 -5.56
C SER A 179 8.99 -9.00 -5.88
N LEU A 180 9.27 -9.47 -7.08
CA LEU A 180 10.61 -9.63 -7.63
C LEU A 180 10.72 -8.79 -8.88
N GLY A 181 11.79 -7.99 -8.99
CA GLY A 181 12.00 -7.15 -10.15
C GLY A 181 13.46 -6.92 -10.47
N GLY A 182 13.70 -6.54 -11.72
CA GLY A 182 15.00 -6.15 -12.20
C GLY A 182 14.93 -4.93 -13.11
N ALA A 183 16.01 -4.17 -13.13
CA ALA A 183 16.14 -3.01 -14.00
C ALA A 183 17.52 -2.98 -14.65
N ILE A 184 17.57 -2.44 -15.85
CA ILE A 184 18.77 -2.11 -16.59
C ILE A 184 18.87 -0.59 -16.66
N GLY A 185 19.90 -0.05 -16.02
CA GLY A 185 20.15 1.39 -16.03
C GLY A 185 20.87 1.79 -17.30
N ASN A 186 20.46 2.94 -17.85
CA ASN A 186 21.10 3.54 -19.02
C ASN A 186 21.20 2.58 -20.24
N LEU A 187 20.13 1.81 -20.46
CA LEU A 187 20.03 0.89 -21.61
C LEU A 187 20.22 1.63 -22.93
N LEU A 188 19.57 2.77 -23.04
CA LEU A 188 19.87 3.81 -24.01
C LEU A 188 20.28 5.04 -23.23
N HIS A 189 21.03 5.96 -23.82
CA HIS A 189 21.49 7.14 -23.11
C HIS A 189 20.34 7.90 -22.46
N GLY A 190 20.35 7.97 -21.12
CA GLY A 190 19.29 8.59 -20.33
C GLY A 190 18.02 7.79 -20.13
N VAL A 191 17.96 6.50 -20.54
CA VAL A 191 16.78 5.65 -20.41
C VAL A 191 17.07 4.41 -19.57
N ASP A 192 16.32 4.23 -18.50
CA ASP A 192 16.30 3.02 -17.67
C ASP A 192 15.04 2.23 -17.96
N VAL A 193 15.12 0.91 -17.97
CA VAL A 193 13.96 0.02 -18.15
C VAL A 193 13.95 -1.06 -17.07
N GLY A 194 12.77 -1.52 -16.72
CA GLY A 194 12.62 -2.54 -15.70
C GLY A 194 11.38 -3.40 -15.89
N VAL A 195 11.46 -4.60 -15.35
CA VAL A 195 10.37 -5.56 -15.30
C VAL A 195 10.28 -6.15 -13.90
N SER A 196 9.09 -6.48 -13.46
CA SER A 196 8.86 -7.16 -12.20
C SER A 196 7.65 -8.06 -12.27
N ALA A 197 7.52 -8.93 -11.29
CA ALA A 197 6.34 -9.73 -11.06
C ALA A 197 6.03 -9.74 -9.57
N ARG A 198 4.75 -9.62 -9.24
CA ARG A 198 4.23 -9.80 -7.90
C ARG A 198 3.51 -11.13 -7.81
N LEU A 199 3.89 -11.93 -6.85
CA LEU A 199 3.23 -13.14 -6.44
C LEU A 199 2.42 -12.84 -5.18
N THR A 200 1.11 -13.03 -5.23
CA THR A 200 0.23 -12.95 -4.07
C THR A 200 -0.26 -14.35 -3.75
N LEU A 201 -0.19 -14.75 -2.49
CA LEU A 201 -0.72 -16.01 -2.00
C LEU A 201 -2.05 -15.74 -1.33
N ALA A 202 -3.12 -16.25 -1.90
CA ALA A 202 -4.46 -16.23 -1.33
C ALA A 202 -4.75 -17.52 -0.57
N ALA A 203 -5.69 -17.49 0.35
CA ALA A 203 -6.10 -18.66 1.11
C ALA A 203 -7.48 -19.14 0.66
N LYS A 204 -7.60 -20.44 0.34
CA LYS A 204 -8.89 -21.12 0.25
C LYS A 204 -9.22 -21.73 1.60
N ALA A 205 -10.43 -21.45 2.09
CA ALA A 205 -10.89 -21.95 3.36
C ALA A 205 -11.96 -23.05 3.16
N ARG A 206 -11.75 -24.19 3.76
CA ARG A 206 -12.79 -25.23 3.85
C ARG A 206 -13.21 -25.40 5.29
N LEU A 207 -14.48 -25.14 5.58
CA LEU A 207 -15.09 -25.27 6.90
C LEU A 207 -16.00 -26.49 6.91
N GLU A 208 -15.72 -27.43 7.83
CA GLU A 208 -16.61 -28.53 8.15
C GLU A 208 -17.15 -28.30 9.56
N ALA A 209 -18.45 -28.15 9.70
CA ALA A 209 -19.08 -27.89 10.99
C ALA A 209 -20.22 -28.87 11.26
N VAL A 210 -20.26 -29.44 12.47
CA VAL A 210 -21.38 -30.22 12.96
C VAL A 210 -22.08 -29.42 14.04
N SER A 211 -23.33 -29.04 13.78
CA SER A 211 -24.12 -28.17 14.68
C SER A 211 -25.43 -28.83 15.05
N ASP A 212 -25.92 -28.54 16.25
CA ASP A 212 -27.28 -28.93 16.68
C ASP A 212 -28.33 -27.89 16.23
N LEU A 213 -29.60 -28.21 16.43
CA LEU A 213 -30.73 -27.28 16.09
C LEU A 213 -30.75 -26.03 16.96
N ALA A 214 -30.02 -25.98 18.05
CA ALA A 214 -29.90 -24.82 18.93
C ALA A 214 -28.72 -23.91 18.53
N GLY A 215 -27.93 -24.33 17.49
CA GLY A 215 -26.78 -23.58 17.00
C GLY A 215 -25.49 -23.86 17.75
N ASN A 216 -25.46 -24.89 18.63
CA ASN A 216 -24.22 -25.29 19.24
C ASN A 216 -23.40 -26.14 18.27
N THR A 217 -22.13 -25.84 18.13
CA THR A 217 -21.20 -26.56 17.24
C THR A 217 -20.43 -27.61 18.02
N ASP A 218 -20.59 -28.89 17.65
CA ASP A 218 -19.88 -30.01 18.29
C ASP A 218 -18.47 -30.20 17.76
N SER A 219 -18.28 -29.94 16.47
CA SER A 219 -16.96 -30.02 15.84
C SER A 219 -16.85 -29.02 14.70
N GLU A 220 -15.66 -28.46 14.55
CA GLU A 220 -15.30 -27.55 13.48
C GLU A 220 -13.92 -27.91 12.95
N ARG A 221 -13.80 -28.04 11.66
CA ARG A 221 -12.54 -28.25 10.98
C ARG A 221 -12.38 -27.21 9.89
N LEU A 222 -11.32 -26.41 9.98
CA LEU A 222 -10.93 -25.47 8.96
C LEU A 222 -9.67 -25.98 8.26
N SER A 223 -9.72 -26.13 6.94
CA SER A 223 -8.55 -26.36 6.09
C SER A 223 -8.31 -25.18 5.18
N LEU A 224 -7.05 -24.77 5.10
CA LEU A 224 -6.63 -23.64 4.28
C LEU A 224 -5.71 -24.15 3.16
N GLU A 225 -5.99 -23.75 1.95
CA GLU A 225 -5.15 -23.99 0.76
C GLU A 225 -4.75 -22.66 0.13
N ALA A 226 -3.47 -22.50 -0.24
CA ALA A 226 -2.98 -21.27 -0.82
C ALA A 226 -2.95 -21.38 -2.35
N GLU A 227 -3.59 -20.43 -3.03
CA GLU A 227 -3.50 -20.28 -4.49
C GLU A 227 -2.65 -19.06 -4.86
N PRO A 228 -1.64 -19.23 -5.74
CA PRO A 228 -0.80 -18.12 -6.15
C PRO A 228 -1.43 -17.33 -7.31
N SER A 229 -1.44 -16.01 -7.19
CA SER A 229 -1.75 -15.07 -8.27
C SER A 229 -0.49 -14.32 -8.69
N LEU A 230 -0.23 -14.19 -9.98
CA LEU A 230 0.96 -13.55 -10.54
C LEU A 230 0.58 -12.32 -11.37
N SER A 231 1.07 -11.14 -10.97
CA SER A 231 0.85 -9.88 -11.67
C SER A 231 2.17 -9.30 -12.16
N PRO A 232 2.39 -9.20 -13.48
CA PRO A 232 3.58 -8.58 -14.06
C PRO A 232 3.47 -7.06 -14.08
N SER A 233 4.65 -6.39 -14.05
CA SER A 233 4.78 -4.95 -14.22
C SER A 233 5.97 -4.61 -15.10
N VAL A 234 5.86 -3.50 -15.82
CA VAL A 234 6.93 -2.96 -16.67
C VAL A 234 7.03 -1.46 -16.46
N GLY A 235 8.25 -0.93 -16.58
CA GLY A 235 8.46 0.48 -16.46
C GLY A 235 9.66 1.01 -17.25
N ALA A 236 9.65 2.32 -17.45
CA ALA A 236 10.74 3.07 -18.03
C ALA A 236 10.90 4.41 -17.30
N ASN A 237 12.15 4.81 -17.03
CA ASN A 237 12.51 6.13 -16.56
C ASN A 237 13.39 6.81 -17.61
N ILE A 238 13.08 8.05 -17.93
CA ILE A 238 13.71 8.83 -19.01
C ILE A 238 14.22 10.12 -18.39
N ARG A 239 15.53 10.30 -18.35
CA ARG A 239 16.19 11.55 -17.99
C ARG A 239 16.20 12.45 -19.20
N LEU A 240 15.25 13.37 -19.27
CA LEU A 240 15.02 14.19 -20.48
C LEU A 240 16.23 15.03 -20.88
N ASN A 241 17.01 15.53 -19.91
CA ASN A 241 18.23 16.26 -20.23
C ASN A 241 19.26 15.38 -20.94
N ASP A 242 19.45 14.14 -20.49
CA ASP A 242 20.43 13.21 -21.05
C ASP A 242 20.05 12.79 -22.47
N VAL A 243 18.76 12.53 -22.70
CA VAL A 243 18.22 12.12 -24.01
C VAL A 243 18.30 13.25 -25.03
N LEU A 244 17.93 14.48 -24.61
CA LEU A 244 17.82 15.62 -25.54
C LEU A 244 19.16 16.33 -25.76
N CYS A 245 20.03 16.37 -24.76
CA CYS A 245 21.20 17.22 -24.71
C CYS A 245 22.51 16.45 -24.50
N GLY A 246 22.43 15.13 -24.31
CA GLY A 246 23.60 14.33 -23.94
C GLY A 246 24.11 14.70 -22.55
N SER A 247 25.43 14.88 -22.43
CA SER A 247 26.06 15.23 -21.14
C SER A 247 25.99 16.72 -20.78
N GLN A 248 25.46 17.57 -21.65
CA GLN A 248 25.38 19.02 -21.43
C GLN A 248 24.00 19.42 -20.94
N ALA A 249 23.93 20.39 -20.02
CA ALA A 249 22.64 20.97 -19.61
C ALA A 249 22.17 21.94 -20.70
N CYS A 250 21.11 21.59 -21.41
CA CYS A 250 20.54 22.42 -22.47
C CYS A 250 19.12 22.91 -22.17
N LEU A 251 18.48 22.36 -21.14
CA LEU A 251 17.16 22.79 -20.76
C LEU A 251 17.20 24.12 -19.99
N PRO A 252 16.15 24.97 -20.10
CA PRO A 252 16.08 26.22 -19.38
C PRO A 252 16.31 26.05 -17.87
N PHE A 253 16.99 27.03 -17.27
CA PHE A 253 17.31 27.05 -15.82
C PHE A 253 18.14 25.86 -15.32
N GLY A 254 18.78 25.08 -16.19
CA GLY A 254 19.57 23.90 -15.83
C GLY A 254 18.71 22.75 -15.24
N LEU A 255 17.43 22.74 -15.54
CA LEU A 255 16.50 21.68 -15.08
C LEU A 255 16.90 20.33 -15.66
N LYS A 256 16.74 19.29 -14.85
CA LYS A 256 16.97 17.88 -15.22
C LYS A 256 15.70 17.05 -14.97
N PRO A 257 14.62 17.32 -15.73
CA PRO A 257 13.36 16.62 -15.52
C PRO A 257 13.51 15.13 -15.86
N GLU A 258 12.79 14.29 -15.10
CA GLU A 258 12.67 12.86 -15.35
C GLU A 258 11.22 12.52 -15.65
N LEU A 259 11.02 11.68 -16.66
CA LEU A 259 9.71 11.14 -17.03
C LEU A 259 9.69 9.65 -16.68
N ALA A 260 8.66 9.22 -15.97
CA ALA A 260 8.37 7.82 -15.71
C ALA A 260 7.17 7.36 -16.53
N LEU A 261 7.28 6.18 -17.12
CA LEU A 261 6.17 5.46 -17.75
C LEU A 261 6.10 4.09 -17.09
N PHE A 262 4.89 3.66 -16.73
CA PHE A 262 4.72 2.37 -16.07
C PHE A 262 3.39 1.73 -16.41
N TRP A 263 3.40 0.41 -16.35
CA TRP A 263 2.24 -0.44 -16.47
C TRP A 263 2.34 -1.57 -15.46
N ARG A 264 1.23 -1.86 -14.81
CA ARG A 264 1.07 -2.98 -13.89
C ARG A 264 -0.21 -3.71 -14.23
N ASP A 265 -0.15 -5.03 -14.30
CA ASP A 265 -1.31 -5.85 -14.54
C ASP A 265 -2.21 -5.98 -13.31
N GLU A 266 -3.45 -6.35 -13.54
CA GLU A 266 -4.39 -6.65 -12.47
C GLU A 266 -3.95 -7.86 -11.65
N SER A 267 -4.40 -7.89 -10.42
CA SER A 267 -4.31 -9.05 -9.55
C SER A 267 -5.62 -9.21 -8.82
N SER A 268 -6.22 -10.36 -8.92
CA SER A 268 -7.44 -10.73 -8.19
C SER A 268 -7.23 -12.09 -7.56
N TYR A 269 -7.88 -12.30 -6.45
CA TYR A 269 -8.05 -13.63 -5.90
C TYR A 269 -9.37 -13.73 -5.14
N ASP A 270 -9.99 -14.88 -5.30
CA ASP A 270 -11.23 -15.24 -4.65
C ASP A 270 -10.94 -16.06 -3.41
N VAL A 271 -11.85 -15.97 -2.45
CA VAL A 271 -11.91 -16.90 -1.32
C VAL A 271 -13.05 -17.87 -1.60
N ASP A 272 -12.69 -19.13 -1.73
CA ASP A 272 -13.66 -20.22 -1.76
C ASP A 272 -13.82 -20.77 -0.35
N VAL A 273 -15.03 -20.74 0.17
CA VAL A 273 -15.41 -21.34 1.43
C VAL A 273 -16.34 -22.51 1.13
N ASP A 274 -15.82 -23.70 1.25
CA ASP A 274 -16.63 -24.91 1.24
C ASP A 274 -17.03 -25.24 2.69
N ALA A 275 -18.32 -25.19 2.98
CA ALA A 275 -18.86 -25.55 4.27
C ALA A 275 -19.72 -26.81 4.16
N ASN A 276 -19.43 -27.81 4.97
CA ASN A 276 -20.29 -28.97 5.16
C ASN A 276 -20.99 -28.86 6.53
N VAL A 277 -22.30 -28.85 6.52
CA VAL A 277 -23.13 -28.69 7.71
C VAL A 277 -23.92 -29.96 7.97
N VAL A 278 -23.72 -30.55 9.14
CA VAL A 278 -24.48 -31.71 9.63
C VAL A 278 -25.33 -31.24 10.81
N ILE A 279 -26.64 -31.49 10.75
CA ILE A 279 -27.56 -31.24 11.86
C ILE A 279 -28.24 -32.57 12.22
N PRO A 280 -27.82 -33.26 13.31
CA PRO A 280 -28.35 -34.55 13.69
C PRO A 280 -29.89 -34.52 13.76
N GLY A 281 -30.54 -35.47 13.06
CA GLY A 281 -31.99 -35.54 12.99
C GLY A 281 -32.70 -34.64 11.96
N VAL A 282 -31.99 -33.72 11.34
CA VAL A 282 -32.53 -32.80 10.28
C VAL A 282 -31.74 -32.92 8.99
N ILE A 283 -30.43 -32.77 9.08
CA ILE A 283 -29.49 -32.92 7.95
C ILE A 283 -28.50 -34.03 8.37
N PRO A 284 -28.79 -35.32 8.08
CA PRO A 284 -27.90 -36.39 8.46
C PRO A 284 -26.65 -36.42 7.62
N GLU A 285 -25.63 -37.17 8.03
CA GLU A 285 -24.47 -37.45 7.19
C GLU A 285 -24.89 -37.98 5.81
N PRO A 286 -24.24 -37.50 4.72
CA PRO A 286 -22.99 -36.78 4.66
C PRO A 286 -23.10 -35.27 4.86
N GLY A 287 -24.23 -34.72 5.29
CA GLY A 287 -24.42 -33.27 5.50
C GLY A 287 -24.95 -32.53 4.30
N LEU A 288 -25.02 -31.22 4.44
CA LEU A 288 -25.33 -30.25 3.36
C LEU A 288 -24.04 -29.51 3.00
N ASP A 289 -23.60 -29.68 1.76
CA ASP A 289 -22.47 -28.91 1.26
C ASP A 289 -22.96 -27.53 0.81
N LEU A 290 -22.33 -26.51 1.35
CA LEU A 290 -22.52 -25.11 0.99
C LEU A 290 -21.21 -24.61 0.41
N ALA A 291 -21.23 -24.10 -0.80
CA ALA A 291 -20.09 -23.45 -1.42
C ALA A 291 -20.36 -21.96 -1.52
N LEU A 292 -19.43 -21.16 -1.01
CA LEU A 292 -19.43 -19.70 -1.10
C LEU A 292 -18.13 -19.28 -1.79
N THR A 293 -18.25 -18.66 -2.95
CA THR A 293 -17.13 -18.01 -3.64
C THR A 293 -17.34 -16.51 -3.55
N THR A 294 -16.35 -15.79 -3.07
CA THR A 294 -16.36 -14.33 -3.01
C THR A 294 -14.98 -13.77 -3.29
N LEU A 295 -14.95 -12.63 -3.93
CA LEU A 295 -13.72 -11.89 -4.15
C LEU A 295 -13.18 -11.35 -2.81
N ASP A 296 -11.92 -11.67 -2.47
CA ASP A 296 -11.25 -11.13 -1.30
C ASP A 296 -10.53 -9.82 -1.63
N THR A 297 -9.72 -9.82 -2.68
CA THR A 297 -8.94 -8.64 -3.05
C THR A 297 -8.83 -8.48 -4.56
N PHE A 298 -8.92 -7.23 -4.99
CA PHE A 298 -8.72 -6.85 -6.38
C PHE A 298 -7.77 -5.65 -6.48
N GLN A 299 -6.78 -5.78 -7.35
CA GLN A 299 -5.93 -4.67 -7.76
C GLN A 299 -6.17 -4.41 -9.24
N PRO A 300 -6.59 -3.20 -9.61
CA PRO A 300 -6.86 -2.88 -11.01
C PRO A 300 -5.56 -2.85 -11.81
N ARG A 301 -5.68 -3.11 -13.11
CA ARG A 301 -4.63 -2.79 -14.05
C ARG A 301 -4.39 -1.29 -14.09
N VAL A 302 -3.12 -0.87 -14.04
CA VAL A 302 -2.73 0.53 -13.96
C VAL A 302 -1.79 0.88 -15.11
N TYR A 303 -2.07 2.02 -15.74
CA TYR A 303 -1.14 2.72 -16.63
C TYR A 303 -0.86 4.08 -16.05
N GLY A 304 0.36 4.51 -16.08
CA GLY A 304 0.66 5.82 -15.54
C GLY A 304 1.86 6.51 -16.15
N VAL A 305 1.88 7.81 -15.93
CA VAL A 305 2.96 8.71 -16.28
C VAL A 305 3.28 9.60 -15.09
N GLY A 306 4.57 9.74 -14.80
CA GLY A 306 5.08 10.65 -13.78
C GLY A 306 6.07 11.64 -14.37
N LEU A 307 6.06 12.86 -13.86
CA LEU A 307 7.05 13.90 -14.15
C LEU A 307 7.69 14.34 -12.84
N LEU A 308 9.00 14.23 -12.74
CA LEU A 308 9.80 14.72 -11.63
C LEU A 308 10.64 15.92 -12.08
N LEU A 309 10.59 17.00 -11.31
CA LEU A 309 11.33 18.24 -11.53
C LEU A 309 12.25 18.52 -10.35
N PRO A 310 13.54 18.17 -10.42
CA PRO A 310 14.51 18.56 -9.41
C PRO A 310 14.89 20.04 -9.58
N ILE A 311 14.73 20.82 -8.50
CA ILE A 311 15.00 22.26 -8.44
C ILE A 311 15.83 22.55 -7.19
N ASN A 312 17.15 22.56 -7.31
CA ASN A 312 18.07 22.75 -6.17
C ASN A 312 17.82 21.71 -5.04
N LYS A 313 17.32 22.17 -3.90
CA LYS A 313 16.96 21.34 -2.76
C LYS A 313 15.54 20.78 -2.80
N PHE A 314 14.75 21.18 -3.79
CA PHE A 314 13.38 20.73 -3.99
C PHE A 314 13.30 19.71 -5.11
N GLU A 315 12.43 18.75 -4.94
CA GLU A 315 11.91 17.91 -6.02
C GLU A 315 10.39 18.04 -6.02
N LEU A 316 9.84 18.40 -7.17
CA LEU A 316 8.40 18.44 -7.39
C LEU A 316 8.01 17.26 -8.28
N VAL A 317 6.92 16.62 -7.96
CA VAL A 317 6.43 15.48 -8.72
C VAL A 317 4.95 15.62 -9.04
N ALA A 318 4.58 15.23 -10.24
CA ALA A 318 3.20 15.03 -10.65
C ALA A 318 3.08 13.63 -11.28
N THR A 319 2.09 12.86 -10.85
CA THR A 319 1.81 11.53 -11.39
C THR A 319 0.34 11.44 -11.76
N VAL A 320 0.06 10.86 -12.92
CA VAL A 320 -1.29 10.57 -13.38
C VAL A 320 -1.39 9.09 -13.71
N GLU A 321 -2.37 8.44 -13.12
CA GLU A 321 -2.62 7.01 -13.27
C GLU A 321 -4.03 6.79 -13.81
N ARG A 322 -4.17 5.84 -14.74
CA ARG A 322 -5.46 5.29 -15.16
C ARG A 322 -5.58 3.89 -14.57
N GLN A 323 -6.56 3.70 -13.71
CA GLN A 323 -6.87 2.44 -13.06
C GLN A 323 -8.11 1.81 -13.69
N GLN A 324 -8.01 0.55 -14.15
CA GLN A 324 -9.08 -0.15 -14.85
C GLN A 324 -9.95 -0.96 -13.90
N TRP A 325 -10.77 -0.27 -13.11
CA TRP A 325 -11.71 -0.89 -12.16
C TRP A 325 -12.91 -1.56 -12.84
N SER A 326 -13.25 -1.19 -14.07
CA SER A 326 -14.34 -1.85 -14.82
C SER A 326 -14.12 -3.36 -14.99
N ARG A 327 -12.89 -3.83 -14.82
CA ARG A 327 -12.56 -5.26 -14.90
C ARG A 327 -13.05 -6.04 -13.68
N LEU A 328 -13.23 -5.37 -12.54
CA LEU A 328 -13.79 -5.94 -11.32
C LEU A 328 -15.21 -6.51 -11.53
N GLU A 329 -15.98 -5.97 -12.47
CA GLU A 329 -17.30 -6.52 -12.83
C GLU A 329 -17.24 -7.99 -13.30
N LYS A 330 -16.13 -8.42 -13.89
CA LYS A 330 -15.96 -9.79 -14.34
C LYS A 330 -15.65 -10.74 -13.18
N GLU A 331 -14.87 -10.28 -12.23
CA GLU A 331 -14.54 -11.04 -11.03
C GLU A 331 -15.81 -11.26 -10.20
N PHE A 332 -16.57 -10.22 -9.97
CA PHE A 332 -17.85 -10.33 -9.25
C PHE A 332 -18.94 -11.12 -10.00
N ALA A 333 -18.82 -11.30 -11.31
CA ALA A 333 -19.80 -12.10 -12.07
C ALA A 333 -19.81 -13.59 -11.66
N GLY A 334 -18.69 -14.08 -11.09
CA GLY A 334 -18.56 -15.43 -10.53
C GLY A 334 -18.94 -15.53 -9.05
N ASP A 335 -19.20 -14.40 -8.39
CA ASP A 335 -19.46 -14.33 -6.96
C ASP A 335 -20.84 -14.92 -6.62
N THR A 336 -20.91 -15.73 -5.60
CA THR A 336 -22.16 -16.34 -5.12
C THR A 336 -22.91 -15.46 -4.11
N VAL A 337 -22.28 -14.37 -3.65
CA VAL A 337 -22.92 -13.41 -2.75
C VAL A 337 -23.96 -12.60 -3.50
N ARG A 338 -25.19 -12.63 -2.98
CA ARG A 338 -26.34 -11.95 -3.59
C ARG A 338 -26.07 -10.45 -3.78
N ASN A 339 -26.42 -9.94 -4.96
CA ASN A 339 -26.30 -8.53 -5.39
C ASN A 339 -24.87 -8.02 -5.63
N GLN A 340 -23.83 -8.79 -5.30
CA GLN A 340 -22.45 -8.40 -5.55
C GLN A 340 -22.13 -8.50 -7.06
N ALA A 341 -22.66 -9.51 -7.72
CA ALA A 341 -22.52 -9.71 -9.17
C ALA A 341 -23.14 -8.58 -10.02
N ASP A 342 -24.09 -7.81 -9.45
CA ASP A 342 -24.78 -6.73 -10.16
C ASP A 342 -24.09 -5.36 -10.03
N LEU A 343 -23.03 -5.25 -9.22
CA LEU A 343 -22.26 -4.02 -9.05
C LEU A 343 -21.60 -3.57 -10.36
N LYS A 344 -21.61 -2.27 -10.60
CA LYS A 344 -21.02 -1.65 -11.78
C LYS A 344 -19.90 -0.71 -11.42
N PHE A 345 -18.79 -0.82 -12.15
CA PHE A 345 -17.59 -0.06 -11.89
C PHE A 345 -17.14 0.74 -13.12
N SER A 346 -16.44 1.84 -12.87
CA SER A 346 -15.80 2.64 -13.92
C SER A 346 -14.31 2.69 -13.71
N ASP A 347 -13.59 2.81 -14.81
CA ASP A 347 -12.20 3.18 -14.74
C ASP A 347 -12.05 4.59 -14.22
N ILE A 348 -11.07 4.80 -13.36
CA ILE A 348 -10.78 6.10 -12.76
C ILE A 348 -9.42 6.63 -13.18
N THR A 349 -9.24 7.94 -13.04
CA THR A 349 -7.95 8.60 -13.25
C THR A 349 -7.55 9.27 -11.95
N VAL A 350 -6.42 8.84 -11.38
CA VAL A 350 -5.90 9.37 -10.14
C VAL A 350 -4.76 10.33 -10.45
N THR A 351 -4.85 11.54 -9.91
CA THR A 351 -3.81 12.56 -10.03
C THR A 351 -3.17 12.78 -8.68
N ARG A 352 -1.83 12.72 -8.64
CA ARG A 352 -1.03 12.90 -7.44
C ARG A 352 -0.01 14.00 -7.64
N LEU A 353 0.15 14.86 -6.64
CA LEU A 353 1.16 15.91 -6.61
C LEU A 353 1.97 15.75 -5.33
N GLY A 354 3.28 15.92 -5.43
CA GLY A 354 4.17 15.81 -4.28
C GLY A 354 5.34 16.77 -4.35
N ALA A 355 5.89 17.04 -3.19
CA ALA A 355 7.10 17.83 -3.04
C ALA A 355 8.03 17.15 -2.02
N ARG A 356 9.34 17.19 -2.30
CA ARG A 356 10.41 16.77 -1.41
C ARG A 356 11.37 17.93 -1.22
N TYR A 357 11.83 18.12 0.00
CA TYR A 357 12.78 19.17 0.37
C TYR A 357 13.94 18.60 1.18
N GLN A 358 15.14 18.73 0.66
CA GLN A 358 16.36 18.37 1.36
C GLN A 358 16.77 19.53 2.27
N TRP A 359 16.42 19.41 3.57
CA TRP A 359 16.76 20.46 4.56
C TRP A 359 18.26 20.60 4.71
N ASP A 360 18.93 19.47 4.96
CA ASP A 360 20.38 19.36 5.07
C ASP A 360 20.83 17.95 4.58
N ASP A 361 22.08 17.59 4.85
CA ASP A 361 22.62 16.28 4.42
C ASP A 361 22.03 15.09 5.20
N ALA A 362 21.35 15.35 6.32
CA ALA A 362 20.77 14.34 7.17
C ALA A 362 19.24 14.28 7.08
N LEU A 363 18.56 15.40 6.93
CA LEU A 363 17.11 15.51 7.02
C LEU A 363 16.49 15.83 5.65
N THR A 364 15.57 14.99 5.24
CA THR A 364 14.71 15.20 4.07
C THR A 364 13.25 15.17 4.51
N LEU A 365 12.48 16.16 4.07
CA LEU A 365 11.05 16.27 4.30
C LEU A 365 10.30 16.04 2.99
N TYR A 366 9.13 15.41 3.06
CA TYR A 366 8.30 15.20 1.88
C TYR A 366 6.82 15.25 2.24
N GLY A 367 6.01 15.54 1.23
CA GLY A 367 4.57 15.55 1.36
C GLY A 367 3.90 15.43 0.01
N GLY A 368 2.62 15.12 0.02
CA GLY A 368 1.84 14.99 -1.21
C GLY A 368 0.35 14.99 -0.98
N ILE A 369 -0.36 15.11 -2.09
CA ILE A 369 -1.82 15.11 -2.15
C ILE A 369 -2.27 14.30 -3.35
N ALA A 370 -3.36 13.56 -3.20
CA ALA A 370 -4.03 12.86 -4.29
C ALA A 370 -5.53 13.05 -4.21
N ILE A 371 -6.17 13.05 -5.36
CA ILE A 371 -7.62 13.03 -5.51
C ILE A 371 -7.96 11.77 -6.29
N GLU A 372 -8.87 10.98 -5.75
CA GLU A 372 -9.27 9.71 -6.32
C GLU A 372 -10.78 9.61 -6.30
N ASP A 373 -11.38 9.55 -7.50
CA ASP A 373 -12.81 9.36 -7.67
C ASP A 373 -13.18 7.90 -7.33
N SER A 374 -14.38 7.68 -6.82
CA SER A 374 -14.88 6.32 -6.61
C SER A 374 -15.06 5.59 -7.93
N PRO A 375 -14.55 4.36 -8.06
CA PRO A 375 -14.85 3.52 -9.20
C PRO A 375 -16.28 3.00 -9.21
N LEU A 376 -17.00 3.00 -8.08
CA LEU A 376 -18.33 2.43 -7.95
C LEU A 376 -19.38 3.32 -8.63
N LYS A 377 -20.10 2.78 -9.63
CA LYS A 377 -21.17 3.48 -10.35
C LYS A 377 -22.55 3.26 -9.75
N SER A 378 -22.79 2.06 -9.27
CA SER A 378 -24.11 1.68 -8.78
C SER A 378 -24.28 2.13 -7.34
N ARG A 379 -25.18 3.07 -7.13
CA ARG A 379 -25.72 3.37 -5.80
C ARG A 379 -26.86 2.40 -5.54
N GLN A 380 -26.62 1.41 -4.71
CA GLN A 380 -27.68 0.49 -4.33
C GLN A 380 -28.23 0.89 -2.97
N SER A 381 -29.55 0.92 -2.86
CA SER A 381 -30.26 1.21 -1.62
C SER A 381 -30.51 -0.03 -0.76
N GLN A 382 -30.15 -1.23 -1.26
CA GLN A 382 -30.43 -2.50 -0.59
C GLN A 382 -29.25 -3.45 -0.75
N ASP A 383 -28.88 -4.11 0.33
CA ASP A 383 -27.87 -5.19 0.37
C ASP A 383 -26.49 -4.79 -0.17
N VAL A 384 -26.01 -3.59 0.17
CA VAL A 384 -24.71 -3.09 -0.28
C VAL A 384 -23.61 -3.78 0.51
N ASN A 385 -22.87 -4.64 -0.15
CA ASN A 385 -21.68 -5.29 0.40
C ASN A 385 -20.38 -4.55 0.05
N PHE A 386 -20.45 -3.58 -0.85
CA PHE A 386 -19.33 -2.78 -1.31
C PHE A 386 -19.65 -1.29 -1.18
N LEU A 387 -18.86 -0.59 -0.39
CA LEU A 387 -18.96 0.86 -0.19
C LEU A 387 -17.68 1.50 -0.69
N ASP A 388 -17.81 2.49 -1.53
CA ASP A 388 -16.68 3.30 -1.97
C ASP A 388 -17.17 4.69 -2.37
N THR A 389 -16.39 5.70 -2.01
CA THR A 389 -16.71 7.12 -2.28
C THR A 389 -15.45 7.84 -2.73
N ASP A 390 -15.63 9.00 -3.33
CA ASP A 390 -14.50 9.87 -3.69
C ASP A 390 -13.66 10.17 -2.46
N ARG A 391 -12.33 10.23 -2.64
CA ARG A 391 -11.42 10.42 -1.52
C ARG A 391 -10.34 11.46 -1.82
N LEU A 392 -10.05 12.24 -0.79
CA LEU A 392 -8.90 13.14 -0.72
C LEU A 392 -7.82 12.48 0.16
N ILE A 393 -6.62 12.37 -0.38
CA ILE A 393 -5.48 11.75 0.32
C ILE A 393 -4.41 12.82 0.53
N VAL A 394 -3.93 12.97 1.75
CA VAL A 394 -2.84 13.89 2.10
C VAL A 394 -1.80 13.13 2.90
N GLY A 395 -0.53 13.27 2.51
CA GLY A 395 0.59 12.61 3.18
C GLY A 395 1.68 13.60 3.55
N VAL A 396 2.39 13.30 4.66
CA VAL A 396 3.61 13.98 5.09
C VAL A 396 4.59 12.98 5.66
N GLY A 397 5.89 13.23 5.50
CA GLY A 397 6.91 12.34 6.05
C GLY A 397 8.28 13.00 6.11
N ALA A 398 9.19 12.29 6.77
CA ALA A 398 10.57 12.72 6.95
C ALA A 398 11.51 11.52 6.99
N ASP A 399 12.69 11.68 6.38
CA ASP A 399 13.79 10.75 6.45
C ASP A 399 14.96 11.41 7.19
N TYR A 400 15.53 10.68 8.13
CA TYR A 400 16.73 11.10 8.85
C TYR A 400 17.89 10.13 8.60
N ARG A 401 18.93 10.61 7.92
CA ARG A 401 20.11 9.84 7.54
C ARG A 401 21.23 9.96 8.56
N ILE A 402 21.68 8.85 9.07
CA ILE A 402 22.81 8.72 10.00
C ILE A 402 23.98 8.13 9.21
N ASN A 403 24.94 8.96 8.82
CA ASN A 403 26.01 8.55 7.91
C ASN A 403 27.06 7.62 8.55
N ASN A 404 27.28 7.74 9.87
CA ASN A 404 28.30 6.98 10.59
C ASN A 404 27.67 6.14 11.70
N THR A 405 27.27 4.91 11.35
CA THR A 405 26.82 3.94 12.36
C THR A 405 27.98 3.03 12.76
N PRO A 406 28.35 3.00 14.05
CA PRO A 406 29.54 2.25 14.50
C PRO A 406 29.40 0.74 14.34
N ILE A 407 28.18 0.22 14.22
CA ILE A 407 27.89 -1.21 14.15
C ILE A 407 27.77 -1.69 12.70
N ILE A 408 27.10 -0.91 11.84
CA ILE A 408 26.72 -1.35 10.49
C ILE A 408 27.77 -0.94 9.45
N GLY A 409 28.55 0.14 9.72
CA GLY A 409 29.53 0.68 8.77
C GLY A 409 28.91 1.20 7.45
N ARG A 410 27.61 1.37 7.42
CA ARG A 410 26.79 1.88 6.32
C ARG A 410 25.85 2.96 6.83
N PRO A 411 25.38 3.89 5.97
CA PRO A 411 24.35 4.83 6.37
C PRO A 411 23.06 4.12 6.82
N LEU A 412 22.46 4.59 7.90
CA LEU A 412 21.14 4.19 8.37
C LEU A 412 20.16 5.33 8.12
N VAL A 413 19.03 5.03 7.48
CA VAL A 413 17.94 5.98 7.29
C VAL A 413 16.78 5.57 8.19
N LEU A 414 16.33 6.49 9.01
CA LEU A 414 15.12 6.36 9.82
C LEU A 414 14.02 7.20 9.17
N SER A 415 12.94 6.56 8.82
CA SER A 415 11.81 7.19 8.13
C SER A 415 10.57 7.17 8.99
N ILE A 416 9.81 8.26 8.98
CA ILE A 416 8.47 8.34 9.55
C ILE A 416 7.55 8.99 8.54
N ALA A 417 6.34 8.45 8.41
CA ALA A 417 5.34 8.99 7.50
C ALA A 417 3.95 8.89 8.13
N TYR A 418 3.10 9.80 7.71
CA TYR A 418 1.69 9.83 8.08
C TYR A 418 0.87 10.14 6.83
N GLN A 419 -0.25 9.45 6.66
CA GLN A 419 -1.22 9.69 5.60
C GLN A 419 -2.60 9.83 6.21
N TYR A 420 -3.34 10.81 5.75
CA TYR A 420 -4.75 11.01 6.06
C TYR A 420 -5.58 10.86 4.80
N GLN A 421 -6.65 10.09 4.89
CA GLN A 421 -7.60 9.92 3.80
C GLN A 421 -8.98 10.35 4.29
N GLN A 422 -9.62 11.21 3.53
CA GLN A 422 -10.98 11.65 3.78
C GLN A 422 -11.86 11.17 2.63
N LEU A 423 -12.90 10.44 2.99
CA LEU A 423 -13.93 9.99 2.06
C LEU A 423 -15.11 10.98 2.10
N ASP A 424 -15.72 11.17 0.94
CA ASP A 424 -16.94 11.95 0.82
C ASP A 424 -18.15 11.14 1.34
N ASP A 425 -19.12 11.86 1.87
CA ASP A 425 -20.39 11.26 2.26
C ASP A 425 -21.14 10.77 1.01
N ALA A 426 -21.68 9.56 1.05
CA ALA A 426 -22.54 9.01 0.00
C ALA A 426 -23.90 8.59 0.57
N ASP A 427 -24.98 8.93 -0.16
CA ASP A 427 -26.37 8.57 0.14
C ASP A 427 -26.87 7.44 -0.76
#